data_a952e1d01d71b1a365ecd7d2c555b9cb
#
_entry.id   a952e1d01d71b1a365ecd7d2c555b9cb
#
_cell.length_a   1.000
_cell.length_b   1.000
_cell.length_c   1.000
_cell.angle_alpha   90.00
_cell.angle_beta   90.00
_cell.angle_gamma   90.00
#
_symmetry.space_group_name_H-M   'P 1'
#
loop_
_entity.id
_entity.type
_entity.pdbx_description
1 polymer ?
#
loop_
_entity_poly.entity_id
_entity_poly.type
_entity_poly.pdbx_seq_one_letter_code
_entity_poly.pdbx_strand_id
1 'polypeptide(L)'
;MRRFIHWFFYLSLLSLFGMLSFHAHAQTSSCRTTRDQWVVQVPYAIGYAPGTADWTPISAPIQSTGADFYSCDGGNDAWRSIGFVDVDNPVGTVVGEDGASRHVYKTQIDGIGYALGFREQQYCGADAVRYIDGTSQVNGNESRRICDASQNPAFASASMYKMQFWVVFYK
;
A
#
# COMPACT_ATOMS: atom_id res chain seq x y z
N MET A 1 59.99 31.65 6.95
CA MET A 1 58.67 32.22 7.24
C MET A 1 57.58 31.97 6.19
N ARG A 2 57.85 31.87 4.89
CA ARG A 2 56.82 31.63 3.85
C ARG A 2 56.13 30.26 3.88
N ARG A 3 56.75 29.20 4.41
CA ARG A 3 56.16 27.84 4.44
C ARG A 3 55.14 27.64 5.57
N PHE A 4 55.20 28.41 6.65
CA PHE A 4 54.22 28.33 7.75
C PHE A 4 52.86 28.93 7.42
N ILE A 5 52.80 29.93 6.55
CA ILE A 5 51.55 30.62 6.16
C ILE A 5 50.68 29.70 5.32
N HIS A 6 51.26 28.84 4.47
CA HIS A 6 50.45 27.92 3.64
C HIS A 6 49.80 26.80 4.46
N TRP A 7 50.47 26.34 5.53
CA TRP A 7 49.90 25.32 6.40
C TRP A 7 48.67 25.83 7.19
N PHE A 8 48.71 27.06 7.63
CA PHE A 8 47.56 27.68 8.32
C PHE A 8 46.37 27.89 7.40
N PHE A 9 46.60 28.20 6.14
CA PHE A 9 45.51 28.35 5.17
C PHE A 9 44.83 27.02 4.84
N TYR A 10 45.56 25.94 4.73
CA TYR A 10 45.00 24.60 4.49
C TYR A 10 44.20 24.08 5.70
N LEU A 11 44.66 24.31 6.91
CA LEU A 11 43.94 23.93 8.13
C LEU A 11 42.63 24.72 8.33
N SER A 12 42.66 26.01 7.99
CA SER A 12 41.44 26.83 8.08
C SER A 12 40.40 26.48 6.99
N LEU A 13 40.85 26.08 5.79
CA LEU A 13 39.92 25.61 4.74
C LEU A 13 39.29 24.27 5.08
N LEU A 14 40.04 23.33 5.68
CA LEU A 14 39.46 22.05 6.13
C LEU A 14 38.44 22.19 7.26
N SER A 15 38.65 23.16 8.16
CA SER A 15 37.67 23.41 9.25
C SER A 15 36.39 24.07 8.75
N LEU A 16 36.43 24.83 7.66
CA LEU A 16 35.25 25.44 7.07
C LEU A 16 34.37 24.42 6.32
N PHE A 17 34.96 23.38 5.74
CA PHE A 17 34.22 22.28 5.10
C PHE A 17 33.55 21.32 6.12
N GLY A 18 34.08 21.23 7.33
CA GLY A 18 33.52 20.38 8.40
C GLY A 18 32.22 20.91 9.02
N MET A 19 31.83 22.16 8.80
CA MET A 19 30.63 22.74 9.39
C MET A 19 29.38 22.72 8.48
N LEU A 20 29.51 22.25 7.24
CA LEU A 20 28.37 22.01 6.36
C LEU A 20 27.86 20.59 6.56
N SER A 21 27.59 20.22 7.80
CA SER A 21 26.76 19.06 8.09
C SER A 21 25.33 19.41 7.68
N PHE A 22 25.00 19.16 6.42
CA PHE A 22 23.60 19.14 6.00
C PHE A 22 22.89 18.03 6.79
N HIS A 23 22.21 18.42 7.83
CA HIS A 23 21.25 17.55 8.45
C HIS A 23 20.14 17.35 7.42
N ALA A 24 20.27 16.32 6.60
CA ALA A 24 19.16 15.81 5.82
C ALA A 24 18.15 15.28 6.85
N HIS A 25 17.26 16.15 7.30
CA HIS A 25 16.07 15.70 8.01
C HIS A 25 15.26 14.90 6.98
N ALA A 26 15.31 13.59 7.09
CA ALA A 26 14.32 12.75 6.45
C ALA A 26 12.97 13.17 7.05
N GLN A 27 12.23 13.94 6.29
CA GLN A 27 10.88 14.34 6.67
C GLN A 27 10.02 13.08 6.57
N THR A 28 9.79 12.43 7.69
CA THR A 28 8.88 11.29 7.75
C THR A 28 7.48 11.83 7.57
N SER A 29 6.88 11.59 6.42
CA SER A 29 5.47 11.89 6.22
C SER A 29 4.64 10.89 7.02
N SER A 30 3.67 11.38 7.77
CA SER A 30 2.68 10.56 8.42
C SER A 30 1.37 10.57 7.63
N CYS A 31 0.78 9.40 7.45
CA CYS A 31 -0.54 9.26 6.88
C CYS A 31 -1.49 8.69 7.94
N ARG A 32 -2.70 9.19 7.95
CA ARG A 32 -3.79 8.66 8.78
C ARG A 32 -5.00 8.35 7.93
N THR A 33 -5.75 7.36 8.31
CA THR A 33 -7.04 7.09 7.69
C THR A 33 -8.03 8.17 8.10
N THR A 34 -8.84 8.62 7.15
CA THR A 34 -9.97 9.54 7.40
C THR A 34 -11.22 8.78 7.82
N ARG A 35 -11.19 7.46 7.68
CA ARG A 35 -12.27 6.52 8.03
C ARG A 35 -11.64 5.28 8.65
N ASP A 36 -12.26 4.75 9.69
CA ASP A 36 -11.87 3.54 10.41
C ASP A 36 -12.59 2.28 9.88
N GLN A 37 -13.67 2.45 9.11
CA GLN A 37 -14.44 1.36 8.54
C GLN A 37 -14.77 1.60 7.07
N TRP A 38 -14.83 0.50 6.34
CA TRP A 38 -15.27 0.47 4.96
C TRP A 38 -16.29 -0.64 4.74
N VAL A 39 -17.48 -0.28 4.28
CA VAL A 39 -18.54 -1.24 4.04
C VAL A 39 -18.65 -1.52 2.55
N VAL A 40 -18.52 -2.77 2.18
CA VAL A 40 -18.84 -3.28 0.84
C VAL A 40 -20.12 -4.06 0.93
N GLN A 41 -21.16 -3.61 0.24
CA GLN A 41 -22.42 -4.33 0.19
C GLN A 41 -22.38 -5.43 -0.85
N VAL A 42 -22.71 -6.64 -0.46
CA VAL A 42 -22.88 -7.76 -1.38
C VAL A 42 -24.27 -7.63 -2.02
N PRO A 43 -24.37 -7.37 -3.34
CA PRO A 43 -25.64 -7.04 -3.99
C PRO A 43 -26.52 -8.26 -4.28
N TYR A 44 -26.02 -9.48 -4.05
CA TYR A 44 -26.70 -10.74 -4.34
C TYR A 44 -26.26 -11.85 -3.38
N ALA A 45 -27.00 -12.94 -3.35
CA ALA A 45 -26.61 -14.11 -2.59
C ALA A 45 -25.38 -14.77 -3.25
N ILE A 46 -24.36 -15.05 -2.44
CA ILE A 46 -23.18 -15.80 -2.87
C ILE A 46 -23.40 -17.26 -2.51
N GLY A 47 -23.21 -18.13 -3.48
CA GLY A 47 -23.32 -19.56 -3.29
C GLY A 47 -22.51 -20.32 -4.33
N TYR A 48 -22.35 -21.61 -4.10
CA TYR A 48 -21.64 -22.50 -5.03
C TYR A 48 -22.38 -23.85 -5.16
N ALA A 49 -22.20 -24.47 -6.32
CA ALA A 49 -22.79 -25.80 -6.56
C ALA A 49 -22.02 -26.89 -5.79
N PRO A 50 -22.71 -27.99 -5.40
CA PRO A 50 -22.00 -29.17 -4.90
C PRO A 50 -20.93 -29.62 -5.89
N GLY A 51 -19.72 -29.93 -5.40
CA GLY A 51 -18.59 -30.32 -6.21
C GLY A 51 -17.75 -29.18 -6.80
N THR A 52 -18.09 -27.92 -6.53
CA THR A 52 -17.21 -26.79 -6.86
C THR A 52 -15.83 -27.01 -6.21
N ALA A 53 -14.78 -26.94 -6.99
CA ALA A 53 -13.41 -27.12 -6.52
C ALA A 53 -13.01 -26.02 -5.52
N ASP A 54 -12.12 -26.34 -4.59
CA ASP A 54 -11.56 -25.36 -3.68
C ASP A 54 -10.80 -24.28 -4.45
N TRP A 55 -10.81 -23.08 -3.90
CA TRP A 55 -10.19 -21.88 -4.49
C TRP A 55 -10.84 -21.40 -5.78
N THR A 56 -12.04 -21.86 -6.09
CA THR A 56 -12.84 -21.34 -7.21
C THR A 56 -13.52 -20.04 -6.79
N PRO A 57 -13.42 -18.95 -7.61
CA PRO A 57 -14.17 -17.73 -7.32
C PRO A 57 -15.68 -17.99 -7.43
N ILE A 58 -16.41 -17.64 -6.39
CA ILE A 58 -17.86 -17.81 -6.28
C ILE A 58 -18.62 -16.49 -6.33
N SER A 59 -17.88 -15.40 -6.51
CA SER A 59 -18.43 -14.08 -6.80
C SER A 59 -17.65 -13.39 -7.91
N ALA A 60 -18.32 -12.52 -8.67
CA ALA A 60 -17.60 -11.47 -9.38
C ALA A 60 -16.92 -10.54 -8.35
N PRO A 61 -15.88 -9.76 -8.75
CA PRO A 61 -15.31 -8.75 -7.88
C PRO A 61 -16.37 -7.73 -7.45
N ILE A 62 -16.59 -7.62 -6.14
CA ILE A 62 -17.54 -6.69 -5.53
C ILE A 62 -16.74 -5.46 -5.09
N GLN A 63 -17.18 -4.28 -5.49
CA GLN A 63 -16.44 -3.05 -5.26
C GLN A 63 -17.23 -2.05 -4.40
N SER A 64 -16.49 -1.29 -3.59
CA SER A 64 -17.03 -0.14 -2.87
C SER A 64 -17.16 1.07 -3.80
N THR A 65 -17.90 2.09 -3.37
CA THR A 65 -17.74 3.43 -3.94
C THR A 65 -16.38 4.00 -3.56
N GLY A 66 -15.74 4.75 -4.45
CA GLY A 66 -14.50 5.46 -4.14
C GLY A 66 -14.76 6.63 -3.19
N ALA A 67 -13.86 6.83 -2.23
CA ALA A 67 -13.89 7.99 -1.32
C ALA A 67 -12.50 8.32 -0.81
N ASP A 68 -12.34 9.53 -0.28
CA ASP A 68 -11.14 9.96 0.39
C ASP A 68 -10.89 9.07 1.60
N PHE A 69 -9.71 8.49 1.67
CA PHE A 69 -9.37 7.48 2.66
C PHE A 69 -8.14 7.82 3.48
N TYR A 70 -7.09 8.32 2.85
CA TYR A 70 -5.88 8.75 3.53
C TYR A 70 -5.71 10.25 3.46
N SER A 71 -5.38 10.86 4.62
CA SER A 71 -4.82 12.19 4.73
C SER A 71 -3.36 12.08 5.14
N CYS A 72 -2.46 12.72 4.40
CA CYS A 72 -1.02 12.68 4.66
C CYS A 72 -0.47 14.09 4.86
N ASP A 73 0.46 14.22 5.81
CA ASP A 73 1.13 15.48 6.14
C ASP A 73 2.29 15.69 5.17
N GLY A 74 2.06 15.91 3.94
CA GLY A 74 3.05 16.22 2.91
C GLY A 74 4.44 15.58 3.08
N GLY A 75 4.97 15.03 2.08
CA GLY A 75 6.30 14.43 2.04
C GLY A 75 6.51 13.86 0.66
N ASN A 76 7.76 13.83 0.20
CA ASN A 76 8.12 13.19 -1.07
C ASN A 76 8.48 11.73 -0.82
N ASP A 77 7.55 10.97 -0.25
CA ASP A 77 7.77 9.55 -0.04
C ASP A 77 7.75 8.81 -1.38
N ALA A 78 8.75 7.99 -1.59
CA ALA A 78 8.89 7.23 -2.82
C ALA A 78 7.76 6.20 -3.02
N TRP A 79 7.05 5.82 -1.96
CA TRP A 79 5.98 4.82 -2.03
C TRP A 79 5.09 4.87 -0.78
N ARG A 80 3.87 4.40 -0.93
CA ARG A 80 2.90 4.20 0.15
C ARG A 80 2.30 2.82 0.04
N SER A 81 2.01 2.21 1.18
CA SER A 81 1.36 0.91 1.26
C SER A 81 0.07 1.01 2.04
N ILE A 82 -0.88 0.17 1.68
CA ILE A 82 -2.09 -0.07 2.47
C ILE A 82 -2.03 -1.49 3.03
N GLY A 83 -2.41 -1.64 4.28
CA GLY A 83 -2.59 -2.92 4.95
C GLY A 83 -3.96 -2.99 5.61
N PHE A 84 -4.39 -4.20 5.91
CA PHE A 84 -5.62 -4.44 6.67
C PHE A 84 -5.23 -4.91 8.06
N VAL A 85 -5.85 -4.30 9.07
CA VAL A 85 -5.68 -4.66 10.48
C VAL A 85 -6.76 -5.67 10.84
N ASP A 86 -6.46 -6.55 11.79
CA ASP A 86 -7.40 -7.55 12.30
C ASP A 86 -7.91 -8.57 11.26
N VAL A 87 -7.13 -8.82 10.22
CA VAL A 87 -7.33 -9.98 9.36
C VAL A 87 -6.54 -11.17 9.92
N ASP A 88 -7.18 -12.32 9.96
CA ASP A 88 -6.52 -13.59 10.28
C ASP A 88 -5.41 -13.89 9.27
N ASN A 89 -4.54 -14.86 9.61
CA ASN A 89 -3.58 -15.36 8.65
C ASN A 89 -4.32 -15.90 7.42
N PRO A 90 -3.76 -15.71 6.21
CA PRO A 90 -4.37 -16.25 5.01
C PRO A 90 -4.44 -17.77 5.07
N VAL A 91 -5.54 -18.32 4.60
CA VAL A 91 -5.76 -19.78 4.54
C VAL A 91 -5.27 -20.35 3.22
N GLY A 92 -4.94 -19.52 2.25
CA GLY A 92 -4.37 -19.93 0.97
C GLY A 92 -4.03 -18.77 0.07
N THR A 93 -3.50 -19.11 -1.10
CA THR A 93 -3.16 -18.16 -2.15
C THR A 93 -3.78 -18.63 -3.47
N VAL A 94 -4.39 -17.74 -4.19
CA VAL A 94 -4.96 -18.01 -5.52
C VAL A 94 -4.36 -17.06 -6.56
N VAL A 95 -4.41 -17.46 -7.82
CA VAL A 95 -4.13 -16.59 -8.96
C VAL A 95 -5.46 -16.25 -9.61
N GLY A 96 -5.78 -14.97 -9.68
CA GLY A 96 -7.02 -14.51 -10.32
C GLY A 96 -6.97 -14.60 -11.84
N GLU A 97 -8.09 -14.38 -12.49
CA GLU A 97 -8.19 -14.36 -13.97
C GLU A 97 -7.30 -13.28 -14.61
N ASP A 98 -7.00 -12.22 -13.87
CA ASP A 98 -6.06 -11.15 -14.22
C ASP A 98 -4.58 -11.55 -14.06
N GLY A 99 -4.30 -12.78 -13.65
CA GLY A 99 -2.95 -13.28 -13.36
C GLY A 99 -2.34 -12.78 -12.04
N ALA A 100 -3.06 -11.96 -11.27
CA ALA A 100 -2.57 -11.45 -10.00
C ALA A 100 -2.71 -12.48 -8.89
N SER A 101 -1.64 -12.65 -8.10
CA SER A 101 -1.67 -13.45 -6.86
C SER A 101 -2.50 -12.74 -5.80
N ARG A 102 -3.23 -13.50 -5.01
CA ARG A 102 -4.12 -13.02 -3.96
C ARG A 102 -4.08 -13.94 -2.76
N HIS A 103 -3.90 -13.39 -1.58
CA HIS A 103 -4.15 -14.13 -0.34
C HIS A 103 -5.64 -14.23 -0.09
N VAL A 104 -6.07 -15.42 0.33
CA VAL A 104 -7.45 -15.71 0.69
C VAL A 104 -7.54 -15.84 2.21
N TYR A 105 -8.44 -15.11 2.80
CA TYR A 105 -8.71 -15.08 4.23
C TYR A 105 -9.99 -15.82 4.55
N LYS A 106 -10.08 -16.36 5.75
CA LYS A 106 -11.25 -17.10 6.20
C LYS A 106 -12.42 -16.14 6.49
N THR A 107 -13.61 -16.53 6.06
CA THR A 107 -14.87 -15.93 6.56
C THR A 107 -15.36 -16.66 7.80
N GLN A 108 -16.45 -16.18 8.39
CA GLN A 108 -17.16 -16.90 9.45
C GLN A 108 -17.99 -18.08 8.92
N ILE A 109 -18.09 -18.25 7.62
CA ILE A 109 -18.81 -19.34 6.96
C ILE A 109 -17.79 -20.39 6.52
N ASP A 110 -17.94 -21.61 7.03
CA ASP A 110 -17.04 -22.70 6.68
C ASP A 110 -17.02 -22.96 5.17
N GLY A 111 -15.83 -23.15 4.63
CA GLY A 111 -15.63 -23.40 3.21
C GLY A 111 -15.74 -22.15 2.32
N ILE A 112 -15.88 -20.96 2.89
CA ILE A 112 -15.87 -19.71 2.14
C ILE A 112 -14.72 -18.82 2.62
N GLY A 113 -13.88 -18.39 1.68
CA GLY A 113 -12.83 -17.42 1.87
C GLY A 113 -13.08 -16.13 1.08
N TYR A 114 -12.25 -15.13 1.34
CA TYR A 114 -12.30 -13.87 0.59
C TYR A 114 -10.90 -13.32 0.34
N ALA A 115 -10.71 -12.65 -0.79
CA ALA A 115 -9.52 -11.88 -1.09
C ALA A 115 -9.86 -10.39 -1.11
N LEU A 116 -8.93 -9.58 -0.60
CA LEU A 116 -9.06 -8.13 -0.50
C LEU A 116 -8.18 -7.44 -1.54
N GLY A 117 -8.77 -6.51 -2.26
CA GLY A 117 -8.12 -5.66 -3.23
C GLY A 117 -8.45 -4.18 -3.02
N PHE A 118 -7.65 -3.32 -3.62
CA PHE A 118 -7.85 -1.88 -3.61
C PHE A 118 -7.30 -1.22 -4.86
N ARG A 119 -7.77 -0.02 -5.12
CA ARG A 119 -7.27 0.87 -6.16
C ARG A 119 -7.26 2.31 -5.64
N GLU A 120 -6.20 3.03 -5.92
CA GLU A 120 -6.15 4.46 -5.79
C GLU A 120 -6.64 5.08 -7.11
N GLN A 121 -7.60 6.04 -7.03
CA GLN A 121 -8.37 6.47 -8.20
C GLN A 121 -7.82 7.71 -8.90
N GLN A 122 -6.90 8.46 -8.27
CA GLN A 122 -6.45 9.76 -8.77
C GLN A 122 -5.07 9.72 -9.43
N TYR A 123 -4.14 8.94 -8.85
CA TYR A 123 -2.73 9.02 -9.18
C TYR A 123 -2.15 7.75 -9.77
N CYS A 124 -2.74 6.59 -9.46
CA CYS A 124 -2.13 5.28 -9.77
C CYS A 124 -2.67 4.63 -11.06
N GLY A 125 -3.47 5.35 -11.84
CA GLY A 125 -4.11 4.81 -13.05
C GLY A 125 -5.38 4.02 -12.75
N ALA A 126 -6.34 4.11 -13.67
CA ALA A 126 -7.70 3.61 -13.46
C ALA A 126 -7.81 2.09 -13.35
N ASP A 127 -6.86 1.33 -13.91
CA ASP A 127 -7.04 -0.11 -14.14
C ASP A 127 -6.25 -1.00 -13.16
N ALA A 128 -5.45 -0.42 -12.28
CA ALA A 128 -4.59 -1.19 -11.40
C ALA A 128 -5.26 -1.53 -10.07
N VAL A 129 -6.18 -2.51 -10.05
CA VAL A 129 -6.58 -3.15 -8.80
C VAL A 129 -5.43 -4.00 -8.30
N ARG A 130 -5.03 -3.77 -7.04
CA ARG A 130 -3.97 -4.54 -6.37
C ARG A 130 -4.56 -5.35 -5.24
N TYR A 131 -4.27 -6.63 -5.22
CA TYR A 131 -4.71 -7.52 -4.15
C TYR A 131 -3.61 -7.72 -3.14
N ILE A 132 -3.97 -7.95 -1.89
CA ILE A 132 -3.03 -8.38 -0.86
C ILE A 132 -2.56 -9.79 -1.24
N ASP A 133 -1.24 -9.97 -1.31
CA ASP A 133 -0.59 -11.18 -1.83
C ASP A 133 0.61 -11.64 -1.00
N GLY A 134 0.79 -11.07 0.19
CA GLY A 134 1.89 -11.41 1.08
C GLY A 134 3.26 -10.88 0.69
N THR A 135 3.38 -10.14 -0.41
CA THR A 135 4.70 -9.65 -0.89
C THR A 135 5.27 -8.52 -0.04
N SER A 136 4.48 -7.89 0.80
CA SER A 136 4.96 -6.87 1.74
C SER A 136 4.19 -6.91 3.06
N GLN A 137 4.86 -6.45 4.13
CA GLN A 137 4.28 -6.33 5.46
C GLN A 137 4.65 -4.98 6.07
N VAL A 138 3.73 -4.42 6.85
CA VAL A 138 3.97 -3.23 7.67
C VAL A 138 3.49 -3.51 9.08
N ASN A 139 4.38 -3.39 10.06
CA ASN A 139 4.09 -3.65 11.48
C ASN A 139 3.48 -5.05 11.73
N GLY A 140 3.94 -6.06 11.01
CA GLY A 140 3.44 -7.44 11.14
C GLY A 140 2.14 -7.73 10.40
N ASN A 141 1.49 -6.72 9.83
CA ASN A 141 0.28 -6.88 9.03
C ASN A 141 0.63 -6.95 7.55
N GLU A 142 -0.07 -7.81 6.82
CA GLU A 142 0.07 -7.86 5.37
C GLU A 142 -0.33 -6.54 4.73
N SER A 143 0.47 -6.11 3.79
CA SER A 143 0.28 -4.85 3.10
C SER A 143 0.59 -4.99 1.61
N ARG A 144 0.13 -4.03 0.84
CA ARG A 144 0.48 -3.93 -0.57
C ARG A 144 0.80 -2.48 -0.92
N ARG A 145 1.83 -2.28 -1.72
CA ARG A 145 2.15 -0.96 -2.25
C ARG A 145 1.01 -0.45 -3.13
N ILE A 146 0.58 0.80 -2.90
CA ILE A 146 -0.54 1.41 -3.63
C ILE A 146 -0.14 1.64 -5.08
N CYS A 147 0.92 2.38 -5.32
CA CYS A 147 1.59 2.47 -6.62
C CYS A 147 3.03 2.99 -6.43
N ASP A 148 3.77 3.05 -7.52
CA ASP A 148 5.15 3.52 -7.49
C ASP A 148 5.18 5.04 -7.73
N ALA A 149 5.63 5.78 -6.72
CA ALA A 149 5.76 7.23 -6.79
C ALA A 149 6.81 7.69 -7.81
N SER A 150 7.77 6.85 -8.17
CA SER A 150 8.74 7.17 -9.21
C SER A 150 8.07 7.33 -10.59
N GLN A 151 6.92 6.70 -10.78
CA GLN A 151 6.13 6.80 -12.01
C GLN A 151 5.11 7.94 -11.97
N ASN A 152 4.81 8.48 -10.78
CA ASN A 152 3.86 9.58 -10.63
C ASN A 152 4.27 10.52 -9.47
N PRO A 153 5.02 11.59 -9.75
CA PRO A 153 5.43 12.55 -8.72
C PRO A 153 4.26 13.20 -7.97
N ALA A 154 3.09 13.35 -8.63
CA ALA A 154 1.90 13.91 -7.99
C ALA A 154 1.37 12.98 -6.88
N PHE A 155 1.56 11.66 -7.01
CA PHE A 155 1.25 10.72 -5.95
C PHE A 155 2.13 10.93 -4.72
N ALA A 156 3.42 11.15 -4.90
CA ALA A 156 4.36 11.32 -3.79
C ALA A 156 4.04 12.56 -2.94
N SER A 157 3.56 13.63 -3.57
CA SER A 157 3.28 14.92 -2.92
C SER A 157 1.82 15.11 -2.52
N ALA A 158 0.96 14.15 -2.81
CA ALA A 158 -0.47 14.28 -2.49
C ALA A 158 -0.73 14.26 -0.98
N SER A 159 -1.63 15.11 -0.53
CA SER A 159 -2.10 15.17 0.85
C SER A 159 -3.37 14.33 1.10
N MET A 160 -4.03 13.88 0.05
CA MET A 160 -5.26 13.10 0.11
C MET A 160 -5.25 12.03 -0.97
N TYR A 161 -5.71 10.84 -0.63
CA TYR A 161 -5.80 9.69 -1.54
C TYR A 161 -7.21 9.14 -1.56
N LYS A 162 -7.75 9.00 -2.76
CA LYS A 162 -9.08 8.44 -2.99
C LYS A 162 -8.98 6.96 -3.29
N MET A 163 -9.45 6.15 -2.36
CA MET A 163 -9.38 4.69 -2.45
C MET A 163 -10.73 4.09 -2.80
N GLN A 164 -10.66 2.95 -3.46
CA GLN A 164 -11.77 2.06 -3.71
C GLN A 164 -11.33 0.65 -3.35
N PHE A 165 -12.21 -0.14 -2.74
CA PHE A 165 -11.90 -1.48 -2.25
C PHE A 165 -12.67 -2.55 -3.02
N TRP A 166 -12.05 -3.72 -3.15
CA TRP A 166 -12.60 -4.90 -3.79
C TRP A 166 -12.60 -6.08 -2.84
N VAL A 167 -13.62 -6.90 -2.96
CA VAL A 167 -13.64 -8.22 -2.36
C VAL A 167 -14.07 -9.26 -3.41
N VAL A 168 -13.41 -10.40 -3.40
CA VAL A 168 -13.78 -11.58 -4.20
C VAL A 168 -13.91 -12.74 -3.25
N PHE A 169 -15.01 -13.47 -3.34
CA PHE A 169 -15.24 -14.64 -2.52
C PHE A 169 -14.84 -15.92 -3.26
N TYR A 170 -14.33 -16.87 -2.51
CA TYR A 170 -13.82 -18.18 -2.97
C TYR A 170 -14.46 -19.30 -2.15
N LYS A 171 -14.65 -20.46 -2.82
CA LYS A 171 -15.03 -21.69 -2.16
C LYS A 171 -13.79 -22.34 -1.52
#